data_20051063b98e79fd016943d412e05f7d
#
_entry.id   20051063b98e79fd016943d412e05f7d
#
_cell.length_a   1.000
_cell.length_b   1.000
_cell.length_c   1.000
_cell.angle_alpha   90.00
_cell.angle_beta   90.00
_cell.angle_gamma   90.00
#
_symmetry.space_group_name_H-M   'P 1'
#
loop_
_entity.id
_entity.type
_entity.pdbx_description
1 polymer ?
#
loop_
_entity_poly.entity_id
_entity_poly.type
_entity_poly.pdbx_seq_one_letter_code
_entity_poly.pdbx_strand_id
1 'polypeptide(L)'
;GYTITNTDGYKRIKSIDVMKLSKDGENVVGNKTTYKCDCLGISGGWTPMVHLFTQSGGKLKFRNNDNVFIPDENKTPSEQISVGSSNGDFELDDVINNTVKNIKIFLGLDKNDFDNLNIKCSKEKLKRNIWLLPSNKPISKTKPFLDFQNDSTAKDVKLALREGFKSIEHVKRYTTTGMGTDQGK
;
A
#
# COMPACT_ATOMS: atom_id res chain seq x y z
N GLY A 1 -4.59 14.69 -6.60
CA GLY A 1 -5.69 14.53 -7.47
C GLY A 1 -5.38 14.28 -8.94
N TYR A 2 -4.14 13.84 -9.32
CA TYR A 2 -3.78 13.47 -10.70
C TYR A 2 -3.19 12.07 -10.73
N THR A 3 -3.27 11.42 -11.89
CA THR A 3 -2.67 10.11 -12.14
C THR A 3 -2.04 10.03 -13.52
N ILE A 4 -1.10 9.11 -13.67
CA ILE A 4 -0.47 8.80 -14.95
C ILE A 4 -1.38 7.80 -15.68
N THR A 5 -1.80 8.16 -16.90
CA THR A 5 -2.72 7.36 -17.71
C THR A 5 -2.05 6.61 -18.83
N ASN A 6 -0.85 7.04 -19.21
CA ASN A 6 -0.09 6.42 -20.28
C ASN A 6 1.39 6.78 -20.17
N THR A 7 2.25 5.91 -20.68
CA THR A 7 3.68 6.16 -20.89
C THR A 7 4.00 5.96 -22.36
N ASP A 8 4.89 6.76 -22.91
CA ASP A 8 5.42 6.61 -24.26
C ASP A 8 6.94 6.36 -24.22
N GLY A 9 7.41 5.51 -25.14
CA GLY A 9 8.80 5.09 -25.26
C GLY A 9 8.90 3.59 -25.53
N TYR A 10 10.07 3.12 -25.96
CA TYR A 10 10.33 1.71 -26.24
C TYR A 10 11.36 1.12 -25.28
N LYS A 11 12.63 1.55 -25.38
CA LYS A 11 13.71 1.12 -24.46
C LYS A 11 13.79 1.99 -23.22
N ARG A 12 13.34 3.23 -23.32
CA ARG A 12 13.28 4.23 -22.25
C ARG A 12 11.98 4.99 -22.36
N ILE A 13 11.49 5.50 -21.25
CA ILE A 13 10.39 6.46 -21.23
C ILE A 13 10.84 7.74 -21.94
N LYS A 14 9.98 8.29 -22.77
CA LYS A 14 10.16 9.57 -23.44
C LYS A 14 9.17 10.63 -22.98
N SER A 15 7.99 10.17 -22.57
CA SER A 15 6.95 11.04 -22.02
C SER A 15 5.93 10.25 -21.22
N ILE A 16 5.19 10.96 -20.40
CA ILE A 16 4.03 10.48 -19.63
C ILE A 16 2.82 11.32 -19.93
N ASP A 17 1.64 10.72 -19.92
CA ASP A 17 0.37 11.41 -19.97
C ASP A 17 -0.26 11.42 -18.59
N VAL A 18 -0.62 12.60 -18.12
CA VAL A 18 -1.20 12.84 -16.80
C VAL A 18 -2.61 13.40 -16.96
N MET A 19 -3.56 12.87 -16.19
CA MET A 19 -4.93 13.34 -16.13
C MET A 19 -5.40 13.51 -14.69
N LYS A 20 -6.40 14.35 -14.49
CA LYS A 20 -7.02 14.56 -13.20
C LYS A 20 -7.87 13.34 -12.83
N LEU A 21 -7.80 12.91 -11.55
CA LEU A 21 -8.71 11.92 -11.00
C LEU A 21 -10.07 12.53 -10.68
N SER A 22 -11.12 11.78 -10.90
CA SER A 22 -12.45 12.09 -10.37
C SER A 22 -12.43 12.11 -8.84
N LYS A 23 -13.44 12.72 -8.22
CA LYS A 23 -13.52 12.83 -6.74
C LYS A 23 -13.58 11.47 -6.03
N ASP A 24 -14.15 10.47 -6.70
CA ASP A 24 -14.22 9.09 -6.24
C ASP A 24 -12.96 8.27 -6.55
N GLY A 25 -12.04 8.78 -7.38
CA GLY A 25 -10.82 8.08 -7.79
C GLY A 25 -11.04 6.92 -8.77
N GLU A 26 -12.27 6.72 -9.27
CA GLU A 26 -12.60 5.59 -10.15
C GLU A 26 -12.34 5.88 -11.62
N ASN A 27 -12.32 7.15 -11.98
CA ASN A 27 -12.19 7.60 -13.36
C ASN A 27 -11.16 8.70 -13.51
N VAL A 28 -10.73 8.94 -14.73
CA VAL A 28 -9.95 10.13 -15.10
C VAL A 28 -10.85 11.13 -15.81
N VAL A 29 -10.65 12.42 -15.52
CA VAL A 29 -11.49 13.51 -16.02
C VAL A 29 -10.62 14.64 -16.59
N GLY A 30 -11.21 15.39 -17.51
CA GLY A 30 -10.56 16.54 -18.14
C GLY A 30 -9.57 16.18 -19.25
N ASN A 31 -8.75 17.15 -19.61
CA ASN A 31 -7.79 17.01 -20.69
C ASN A 31 -6.49 16.36 -20.22
N LYS A 32 -5.90 15.58 -21.09
CA LYS A 32 -4.60 14.98 -20.94
C LYS A 32 -3.50 16.04 -21.05
N THR A 33 -2.54 16.01 -20.11
CA THR A 33 -1.31 16.80 -20.19
C THR A 33 -0.13 15.86 -20.38
N THR A 34 0.70 16.11 -21.40
CA THR A 34 1.87 15.27 -21.69
C THR A 34 3.14 15.96 -21.17
N TYR A 35 3.93 15.23 -20.38
CA TYR A 35 5.23 15.67 -19.89
C TYR A 35 6.34 14.84 -20.52
N LYS A 36 7.38 15.49 -21.05
CA LYS A 36 8.60 14.82 -21.50
C LYS A 36 9.44 14.44 -20.29
N CYS A 37 9.86 13.20 -20.20
CA CYS A 37 10.75 12.69 -19.14
C CYS A 37 11.46 11.43 -19.61
N ASP A 38 12.60 11.16 -19.05
CA ASP A 38 13.41 9.97 -19.28
C ASP A 38 13.38 8.98 -18.11
N CYS A 39 12.81 9.40 -16.98
CA CYS A 39 12.63 8.61 -15.78
C CYS A 39 11.30 8.94 -15.11
N LEU A 40 10.65 7.92 -14.55
CA LEU A 40 9.41 8.05 -13.79
C LEU A 40 9.57 7.31 -12.46
N GLY A 41 9.58 8.05 -11.36
CA GLY A 41 9.52 7.50 -10.00
C GLY A 41 8.08 7.18 -9.61
N ILE A 42 7.83 5.98 -9.09
CA ILE A 42 6.51 5.54 -8.64
C ILE A 42 6.60 5.13 -7.16
N SER A 43 5.63 5.61 -6.36
CA SER A 43 5.40 5.13 -5.00
C SER A 43 3.98 4.59 -4.91
N GLY A 44 3.85 3.30 -4.58
CA GLY A 44 2.57 2.60 -4.48
C GLY A 44 1.84 2.82 -3.14
N GLY A 45 2.47 3.52 -2.20
CA GLY A 45 1.97 3.72 -0.84
C GLY A 45 2.79 2.95 0.20
N TRP A 46 2.23 2.85 1.40
CA TRP A 46 2.88 2.25 2.57
C TRP A 46 2.10 1.04 3.06
N THR A 47 2.82 0.04 3.53
CA THR A 47 2.26 -1.12 4.23
C THR A 47 3.04 -1.39 5.51
N PRO A 48 2.38 -1.79 6.61
CA PRO A 48 3.07 -2.12 7.85
C PRO A 48 4.06 -3.27 7.69
N MET A 49 5.24 -3.13 8.27
CA MET A 49 6.25 -4.19 8.33
C MET A 49 5.98 -5.11 9.53
N VAL A 50 5.15 -6.11 9.33
CA VAL A 50 4.63 -6.98 10.41
C VAL A 50 5.38 -8.32 10.55
N HIS A 51 6.47 -8.51 9.83
CA HIS A 51 7.15 -9.82 9.74
C HIS A 51 7.68 -10.31 11.09
N LEU A 52 8.36 -9.46 11.84
CA LEU A 52 8.89 -9.85 13.16
C LEU A 52 7.76 -10.21 14.14
N PHE A 53 6.67 -9.44 14.10
CA PHE A 53 5.49 -9.72 14.91
C PHE A 53 4.85 -11.08 14.57
N THR A 54 4.71 -11.40 13.29
CA THR A 54 4.14 -12.70 12.87
C THR A 54 5.08 -13.87 13.14
N GLN A 55 6.39 -13.67 13.00
CA GLN A 55 7.39 -14.70 13.31
C GLN A 55 7.43 -15.05 14.81
N SER A 56 7.14 -14.10 15.69
CA SER A 56 6.97 -14.39 17.11
C SER A 56 5.64 -15.09 17.46
N GLY A 57 4.82 -15.39 16.46
CA GLY A 57 3.52 -16.07 16.63
C GLY A 57 2.33 -15.12 16.76
N GLY A 58 2.53 -13.82 16.68
CA GLY A 58 1.48 -12.80 16.71
C GLY A 58 0.53 -12.93 15.51
N LYS A 59 -0.74 -12.60 15.72
CA LYS A 59 -1.77 -12.62 14.69
C LYS A 59 -2.05 -11.22 14.18
N LEU A 60 -2.42 -11.13 12.90
CA LEU A 60 -2.77 -9.87 12.27
C LEU A 60 -4.29 -9.69 12.23
N LYS A 61 -4.73 -8.44 12.28
CA LYS A 61 -6.10 -8.02 11.96
C LYS A 61 -6.08 -7.06 10.78
N PHE A 62 -7.11 -7.12 9.95
CA PHE A 62 -7.27 -6.19 8.83
C PHE A 62 -7.96 -4.91 9.28
N ARG A 63 -7.38 -3.77 8.97
CA ARG A 63 -7.93 -2.43 9.27
C ARG A 63 -8.54 -1.84 7.99
N ASN A 64 -9.88 -1.75 7.96
CA ASN A 64 -10.63 -1.34 6.77
C ASN A 64 -10.41 0.13 6.35
N ASN A 65 -10.07 1.01 7.30
CA ASN A 65 -9.96 2.45 7.04
C ASN A 65 -8.88 2.78 6.02
N ASP A 66 -7.77 2.06 6.07
CA ASP A 66 -6.60 2.22 5.21
C ASP A 66 -6.20 0.94 4.48
N ASN A 67 -7.01 -0.12 4.65
CA ASN A 67 -6.86 -1.41 3.96
C ASN A 67 -5.48 -2.06 4.16
N VAL A 68 -5.01 -2.09 5.40
CA VAL A 68 -3.73 -2.70 5.76
C VAL A 68 -3.90 -3.77 6.85
N PHE A 69 -2.96 -4.72 6.88
CA PHE A 69 -2.84 -5.65 7.99
C PHE A 69 -1.97 -5.04 9.08
N ILE A 70 -2.47 -5.04 10.32
CA ILE A 70 -1.77 -4.54 11.50
C ILE A 70 -1.71 -5.63 12.58
N PRO A 71 -0.79 -5.52 13.54
CA PRO A 71 -0.75 -6.37 14.72
C PRO A 71 -2.09 -6.40 15.45
N ASP A 72 -2.53 -7.59 15.88
CA ASP A 72 -3.69 -7.74 16.76
C ASP A 72 -3.20 -7.80 18.20
N GLU A 73 -3.35 -6.72 18.93
CA GLU A 73 -2.90 -6.56 20.32
C GLU A 73 -3.49 -7.63 21.27
N ASN A 74 -4.68 -8.16 20.94
CA ASN A 74 -5.34 -9.20 21.73
C ASN A 74 -4.77 -10.61 21.47
N LYS A 75 -3.88 -10.75 20.49
CA LYS A 75 -3.31 -12.04 20.06
C LYS A 75 -1.80 -11.98 19.98
N THR A 76 -1.19 -11.30 20.93
CA THR A 76 0.26 -11.19 21.08
C THR A 76 0.76 -12.33 21.95
N PRO A 77 1.69 -13.17 21.47
CA PRO A 77 2.10 -14.38 22.20
C PRO A 77 3.12 -14.12 23.31
N SER A 78 3.71 -12.94 23.37
CA SER A 78 4.78 -12.59 24.32
C SER A 78 4.74 -11.10 24.65
N GLU A 79 5.56 -10.70 25.61
CA GLU A 79 5.78 -9.30 25.99
C GLU A 79 6.48 -8.54 24.86
N GLN A 80 5.71 -8.18 23.85
CA GLN A 80 6.17 -7.37 22.73
C GLN A 80 5.13 -6.33 22.35
N ILE A 81 5.58 -5.25 21.74
CA ILE A 81 4.76 -4.17 21.26
C ILE A 81 5.26 -3.72 19.88
N SER A 82 4.32 -3.47 18.98
CA SER A 82 4.61 -2.85 17.69
C SER A 82 4.23 -1.38 17.73
N VAL A 83 5.09 -0.51 17.25
CA VAL A 83 4.89 0.94 17.25
C VAL A 83 5.22 1.55 15.89
N GLY A 84 4.74 2.76 15.65
CA GLY A 84 4.97 3.50 14.42
C GLY A 84 4.37 2.80 13.19
N SER A 85 5.05 2.85 12.06
CA SER A 85 4.55 2.30 10.80
C SER A 85 4.33 0.77 10.85
N SER A 86 5.04 0.06 11.70
CA SER A 86 4.80 -1.38 11.94
C SER A 86 3.44 -1.64 12.60
N ASN A 87 2.89 -0.68 13.31
CA ASN A 87 1.54 -0.70 13.88
C ASN A 87 0.50 0.01 13.00
N GLY A 88 0.93 0.47 11.82
CA GLY A 88 0.07 1.16 10.85
C GLY A 88 -0.11 2.65 11.10
N ASP A 89 0.75 3.27 11.91
CA ASP A 89 0.80 4.72 12.02
C ASP A 89 1.69 5.27 10.90
N PHE A 90 1.11 6.01 9.95
CA PHE A 90 1.84 6.52 8.80
C PHE A 90 2.09 8.03 8.83
N GLU A 91 1.29 8.77 9.58
CA GLU A 91 1.48 10.20 9.80
C GLU A 91 2.54 10.42 10.88
N LEU A 92 3.47 11.34 10.66
CA LEU A 92 4.62 11.56 11.57
C LEU A 92 4.20 11.91 13.00
N ASP A 93 3.16 12.72 13.16
CA ASP A 93 2.61 13.07 14.46
C ASP A 93 1.98 11.85 15.16
N ASP A 94 1.25 11.00 14.44
CA ASP A 94 0.67 9.78 14.98
C ASP A 94 1.78 8.77 15.33
N VAL A 95 2.81 8.60 14.48
CA VAL A 95 3.98 7.75 14.75
C VAL A 95 4.63 8.13 16.08
N ILE A 96 4.95 9.41 16.28
CA ILE A 96 5.68 9.85 17.47
C ILE A 96 4.78 9.78 18.71
N ASN A 97 3.58 10.36 18.65
CA ASN A 97 2.69 10.44 19.81
C ASN A 97 2.24 9.04 20.27
N ASN A 98 1.85 8.15 19.35
CA ASN A 98 1.45 6.79 19.68
C ASN A 98 2.62 5.94 20.16
N THR A 99 3.82 6.11 19.59
CA THR A 99 5.02 5.40 20.05
C THR A 99 5.33 5.75 21.50
N VAL A 100 5.40 7.04 21.85
CA VAL A 100 5.67 7.48 23.23
C VAL A 100 4.60 6.95 24.19
N LYS A 101 3.33 7.08 23.82
CA LYS A 101 2.21 6.58 24.62
C LYS A 101 2.31 5.07 24.88
N ASN A 102 2.55 4.29 23.82
CA ASN A 102 2.58 2.84 23.91
C ASN A 102 3.79 2.33 24.69
N ILE A 103 4.97 2.97 24.52
CA ILE A 103 6.17 2.63 25.30
C ILE A 103 5.96 2.92 26.79
N LYS A 104 5.35 4.05 27.15
CA LYS A 104 5.02 4.35 28.55
C LYS A 104 4.16 3.24 29.18
N ILE A 105 3.10 2.83 28.48
CA ILE A 105 2.22 1.75 28.95
C ILE A 105 2.99 0.44 29.09
N PHE A 106 3.80 0.10 28.10
CA PHE A 106 4.56 -1.15 28.05
C PHE A 106 5.60 -1.26 29.16
N LEU A 107 6.26 -0.16 29.50
CA LEU A 107 7.27 -0.09 30.56
C LEU A 107 6.68 0.21 31.95
N GLY A 108 5.38 0.42 32.09
CA GLY A 108 4.73 0.80 33.35
C GLY A 108 5.19 2.16 33.87
N LEU A 109 5.56 3.09 32.98
CA LEU A 109 6.04 4.42 33.38
C LEU A 109 4.87 5.36 33.68
N ASP A 110 5.09 6.27 34.62
CA ASP A 110 4.10 7.30 34.94
C ASP A 110 3.90 8.30 33.80
N LYS A 111 2.71 8.91 33.74
CA LYS A 111 2.35 9.88 32.70
C LYS A 111 3.29 11.08 32.60
N ASN A 112 4.01 11.38 33.70
CA ASN A 112 4.90 12.54 33.79
C ASN A 112 6.36 12.24 33.47
N ASP A 113 6.73 10.97 33.21
CA ASP A 113 8.13 10.58 32.99
C ASP A 113 8.74 11.07 31.66
N PHE A 114 7.92 11.56 30.75
CA PHE A 114 8.37 12.21 29.53
C PHE A 114 7.47 13.40 29.22
N ASP A 115 8.05 14.51 28.82
CA ASP A 115 7.31 15.66 28.30
C ASP A 115 6.40 15.20 27.15
N ASN A 116 5.15 15.66 27.17
CA ASN A 116 4.22 15.42 26.10
C ASN A 116 4.70 16.12 24.82
N LEU A 117 5.41 15.37 23.97
CA LEU A 117 5.74 15.81 22.64
C LEU A 117 4.43 15.96 21.83
N ASN A 118 3.83 17.14 21.91
CA ASN A 118 2.58 17.42 21.21
C ASN A 118 2.93 17.90 19.80
N ILE A 119 3.40 16.96 18.97
CA ILE A 119 3.75 17.23 17.58
C ILE A 119 2.45 17.23 16.78
N LYS A 120 2.25 18.26 15.96
CA LYS A 120 1.14 18.38 15.03
C LYS A 120 1.70 18.59 13.63
N CYS A 121 1.34 17.70 12.71
CA CYS A 121 1.65 17.84 11.30
C CYS A 121 0.38 18.15 10.49
N SER A 122 0.55 18.76 9.33
CA SER A 122 -0.57 18.92 8.40
C SER A 122 -0.93 17.56 7.82
N LYS A 123 -2.14 17.08 8.10
CA LYS A 123 -2.61 15.78 7.59
C LYS A 123 -3.21 15.95 6.20
N GLU A 124 -2.59 15.34 5.21
CA GLU A 124 -3.22 15.12 3.91
C GLU A 124 -4.07 13.84 3.98
N LYS A 125 -5.37 14.00 4.13
CA LYS A 125 -6.28 12.86 4.10
C LYS A 125 -6.39 12.33 2.68
N LEU A 126 -5.73 11.22 2.38
CA LEU A 126 -6.08 10.37 1.24
C LEU A 126 -7.50 9.84 1.48
N LYS A 127 -8.44 10.29 0.68
CA LYS A 127 -9.86 9.97 0.88
C LYS A 127 -10.21 8.53 0.48
N ARG A 128 -9.34 7.84 -0.27
CA ARG A 128 -9.60 6.48 -0.79
C ARG A 128 -8.31 5.82 -1.29
N ASN A 129 -8.17 4.54 -1.04
CA ASN A 129 -7.13 3.72 -1.65
C ASN A 129 -7.50 3.39 -3.10
N ILE A 130 -6.59 3.65 -4.02
CA ILE A 130 -6.75 3.33 -5.44
C ILE A 130 -5.92 2.09 -5.74
N TRP A 131 -6.59 0.95 -5.90
CA TRP A 131 -5.94 -0.34 -6.14
C TRP A 131 -5.52 -0.53 -7.60
N LEU A 132 -6.26 0.07 -8.52
CA LEU A 132 -5.98 0.04 -9.93
C LEU A 132 -6.14 1.46 -10.47
N LEU A 133 -5.08 2.00 -11.04
CA LEU A 133 -5.13 3.34 -11.63
C LEU A 133 -6.13 3.36 -12.79
N PRO A 134 -7.10 4.28 -12.78
CA PRO A 134 -8.05 4.40 -13.87
C PRO A 134 -7.36 4.86 -15.16
N SER A 135 -7.80 4.33 -16.27
CA SER A 135 -7.29 4.66 -17.60
C SER A 135 -8.42 4.72 -18.61
N ASN A 136 -8.28 5.56 -19.61
CA ASN A 136 -9.20 5.61 -20.77
C ASN A 136 -9.10 4.36 -21.65
N LYS A 137 -8.12 3.50 -21.42
CA LYS A 137 -7.93 2.24 -22.14
C LYS A 137 -8.53 1.09 -21.35
N PRO A 138 -9.20 0.12 -21.99
CA PRO A 138 -9.65 -1.07 -21.31
C PRO A 138 -8.46 -1.87 -20.77
N ILE A 139 -8.65 -2.57 -19.65
CA ILE A 139 -7.60 -3.34 -18.99
C ILE A 139 -6.91 -4.36 -19.91
N SER A 140 -7.62 -4.85 -20.93
CA SER A 140 -7.06 -5.74 -21.95
C SER A 140 -5.95 -5.10 -22.79
N LYS A 141 -5.96 -3.78 -22.93
CA LYS A 141 -4.96 -3.00 -23.68
C LYS A 141 -3.90 -2.33 -22.78
N THR A 142 -3.92 -2.59 -21.49
CA THR A 142 -2.95 -2.08 -20.52
C THR A 142 -2.18 -3.24 -19.89
N LYS A 143 -1.06 -2.96 -19.25
CA LYS A 143 -0.28 -3.94 -18.49
C LYS A 143 -0.15 -3.47 -17.03
N PRO A 144 -1.22 -3.54 -16.23
CA PRO A 144 -1.16 -3.18 -14.82
C PRO A 144 -0.47 -4.30 -14.05
N PHE A 145 0.85 -4.22 -13.94
CA PHE A 145 1.66 -5.21 -13.25
C PHE A 145 1.36 -5.22 -11.75
N LEU A 146 1.25 -6.43 -11.20
CA LEU A 146 1.19 -6.72 -9.78
C LEU A 146 2.52 -7.30 -9.28
N ASP A 147 3.20 -8.04 -10.14
CA ASP A 147 4.47 -8.69 -9.86
C ASP A 147 5.36 -8.49 -11.11
N PHE A 148 6.42 -7.69 -10.94
CA PHE A 148 7.33 -7.39 -12.05
C PHE A 148 8.30 -8.54 -12.33
N GLN A 149 8.61 -9.37 -11.33
CA GLN A 149 9.55 -10.48 -11.49
C GLN A 149 8.97 -11.61 -12.34
N ASN A 150 7.67 -11.87 -12.19
CA ASN A 150 6.95 -12.91 -12.94
C ASN A 150 6.02 -12.33 -14.04
N ASP A 151 6.10 -11.04 -14.31
CA ASP A 151 5.24 -10.34 -15.27
C ASP A 151 3.73 -10.54 -15.04
N SER A 152 3.33 -10.84 -13.80
CA SER A 152 1.93 -11.05 -13.46
C SER A 152 1.17 -9.73 -13.41
N THR A 153 0.03 -9.69 -14.08
CA THR A 153 -0.79 -8.49 -14.21
C THR A 153 -2.18 -8.68 -13.58
N ALA A 154 -2.89 -7.57 -13.38
CA ALA A 154 -4.29 -7.62 -12.96
C ALA A 154 -5.21 -8.37 -13.96
N LYS A 155 -4.79 -8.51 -15.24
CA LYS A 155 -5.51 -9.35 -16.21
C LYS A 155 -5.43 -10.82 -15.86
N ASP A 156 -4.26 -11.28 -15.40
CA ASP A 156 -4.04 -12.68 -15.04
C ASP A 156 -4.86 -13.04 -13.81
N VAL A 157 -4.95 -12.13 -12.83
CA VAL A 157 -5.85 -12.29 -11.68
C VAL A 157 -7.31 -12.35 -12.11
N LYS A 158 -7.76 -11.46 -13.01
CA LYS A 158 -9.12 -11.52 -13.57
C LYS A 158 -9.38 -12.81 -14.33
N LEU A 159 -8.39 -13.30 -15.07
CA LEU A 159 -8.49 -14.59 -15.76
C LEU A 159 -8.65 -15.72 -14.75
N ALA A 160 -7.80 -15.79 -13.72
CA ALA A 160 -7.90 -16.80 -12.67
C ALA A 160 -9.29 -16.83 -12.02
N LEU A 161 -9.85 -15.66 -11.69
CA LEU A 161 -11.21 -15.58 -11.13
C LEU A 161 -12.28 -16.10 -12.10
N ARG A 162 -12.15 -15.80 -13.40
CA ARG A 162 -13.06 -16.29 -14.44
C ARG A 162 -12.98 -17.81 -14.61
N GLU A 163 -11.78 -18.39 -14.47
CA GLU A 163 -11.55 -19.85 -14.47
C GLU A 163 -12.02 -20.54 -13.18
N GLY A 164 -12.59 -19.77 -12.23
CA GLY A 164 -13.22 -20.32 -11.02
C GLY A 164 -12.33 -20.40 -9.79
N PHE A 165 -11.11 -19.88 -9.82
CA PHE A 165 -10.23 -19.82 -8.66
C PHE A 165 -10.72 -18.74 -7.69
N LYS A 166 -11.22 -19.13 -6.51
CA LYS A 166 -11.74 -18.22 -5.48
C LYS A 166 -10.77 -17.98 -4.32
N SER A 167 -9.95 -18.98 -4.01
CA SER A 167 -8.94 -18.87 -2.96
C SER A 167 -7.75 -18.07 -3.46
N ILE A 168 -7.27 -17.11 -2.64
CA ILE A 168 -6.09 -16.30 -2.97
C ILE A 168 -4.84 -17.18 -3.19
N GLU A 169 -4.70 -18.28 -2.45
CA GLU A 169 -3.61 -19.23 -2.61
C GLU A 169 -3.63 -19.92 -3.99
N HIS A 170 -4.82 -20.25 -4.49
CA HIS A 170 -4.96 -20.81 -5.82
C HIS A 170 -4.71 -19.77 -6.91
N VAL A 171 -5.25 -18.54 -6.74
CA VAL A 171 -4.97 -17.41 -7.64
C VAL A 171 -3.47 -17.13 -7.70
N LYS A 172 -2.78 -17.10 -6.56
CA LYS A 172 -1.34 -16.92 -6.47
C LYS A 172 -0.58 -17.98 -7.29
N ARG A 173 -0.92 -19.26 -7.13
CA ARG A 173 -0.26 -20.36 -7.87
C ARG A 173 -0.57 -20.33 -9.35
N TYR A 174 -1.80 -20.03 -9.72
CA TYR A 174 -2.23 -19.94 -11.11
C TYR A 174 -1.52 -18.80 -11.87
N THR A 175 -1.36 -17.66 -11.21
CA THR A 175 -0.75 -16.44 -11.79
C THR A 175 0.75 -16.32 -11.52
N THR A 176 1.32 -17.17 -10.68
CA THR A 176 2.69 -17.06 -10.14
C THR A 176 2.99 -15.76 -9.37
N THR A 177 1.96 -14.98 -9.04
CA THR A 177 2.10 -13.71 -8.31
C THR A 177 2.73 -13.92 -6.94
N GLY A 178 3.77 -13.15 -6.62
CA GLY A 178 4.47 -13.22 -5.34
C GLY A 178 5.27 -14.51 -5.12
N MET A 179 5.59 -15.26 -6.18
CA MET A 179 6.39 -16.49 -6.12
C MET A 179 7.86 -16.26 -6.48
N GLY A 180 8.23 -15.05 -6.88
CA GLY A 180 9.60 -14.68 -7.14
C GLY A 180 10.43 -14.50 -5.85
N THR A 181 11.72 -14.23 -5.99
CA THR A 181 12.64 -14.03 -4.87
C THR A 181 12.31 -12.79 -4.04
N ASP A 182 11.70 -11.78 -4.65
CA ASP A 182 11.19 -10.57 -4.00
C ASP A 182 9.83 -10.79 -3.29
N GLN A 183 9.19 -11.97 -3.49
CA GLN A 183 7.88 -12.31 -2.94
C GLN A 183 6.77 -11.30 -3.31
N GLY A 184 6.92 -10.59 -4.44
CA GLY A 184 5.98 -9.58 -4.91
C GLY A 184 6.00 -8.27 -4.10
N LYS A 185 7.12 -7.94 -3.47
CA LYS A 185 7.29 -6.74 -2.64
C LYS A 185 8.12 -5.66 -3.31
#